data_7d4579631ed34ed1528e0f43edd0bdef
#
_entry.id   7d4579631ed34ed1528e0f43edd0bdef
#
_cell.length_a   1.000
_cell.length_b   1.000
_cell.length_c   1.000
_cell.angle_alpha   90.00
_cell.angle_beta   90.00
_cell.angle_gamma   90.00
#
_symmetry.space_group_name_H-M   'P 1'
#
loop_
_entity.id
_entity.type
_entity.pdbx_description
1 polymer ?
#
loop_
_entity_poly.entity_id
_entity_poly.type
_entity_poly.pdbx_seq_one_letter_code
_entity_poly.pdbx_strand_id
1 'polypeptide(L)'
;MTGAPGSIDRATDRRTERTDGAGTPAILGRLTSDGRHPVLVPEDWDQYLDASEWSLGGDGLPFRTAARVLVVTRKADMLLLVGHDAADPDHTWVFTPGGGLRPGEDPRAGAVRELAEESGIDVAPSDLEGPVAHREAVFRFATVTCRQDEIFFLLRLPARGPVDRESWTDLERDVVDSIAWWSPHDLRVAQESGREIYPVRLPALAEELAAG
;
A
#
# COMPACT_ATOMS: atom_id res chain seq x y z
N MET A 1 8.06 -11.91 -38.63
CA MET A 1 8.65 -12.53 -37.45
C MET A 1 8.25 -11.62 -36.28
N THR A 2 7.19 -11.99 -35.61
CA THR A 2 6.58 -11.24 -34.50
C THR A 2 7.17 -11.75 -33.22
N GLY A 3 8.05 -10.94 -32.57
CA GLY A 3 8.55 -11.21 -31.22
C GLY A 3 7.45 -10.93 -30.21
N ALA A 4 7.09 -11.91 -29.43
CA ALA A 4 6.19 -11.76 -28.29
C ALA A 4 6.85 -10.87 -27.20
N PRO A 5 6.10 -10.01 -26.50
CA PRO A 5 6.63 -9.26 -25.38
C PRO A 5 7.01 -10.23 -24.26
N GLY A 6 8.21 -10.02 -23.72
CA GLY A 6 8.78 -10.84 -22.65
C GLY A 6 7.84 -10.97 -21.47
N SER A 7 7.54 -12.21 -21.14
CA SER A 7 6.92 -12.63 -19.90
C SER A 7 7.74 -12.05 -18.74
N ILE A 8 7.11 -11.20 -17.92
CA ILE A 8 7.63 -10.89 -16.60
C ILE A 8 7.61 -12.22 -15.84
N ASP A 9 8.80 -12.74 -15.61
CA ASP A 9 9.04 -14.06 -15.04
C ASP A 9 8.23 -14.20 -13.75
N ARG A 10 7.50 -15.31 -13.63
CA ARG A 10 6.75 -15.71 -12.43
C ARG A 10 7.72 -16.09 -11.34
N ALA A 11 8.53 -15.14 -10.91
CA ALA A 11 9.22 -15.25 -9.64
C ALA A 11 8.19 -15.04 -8.54
N THR A 12 7.69 -16.15 -8.01
CA THR A 12 7.10 -16.23 -6.68
C THR A 12 8.18 -15.82 -5.68
N ASP A 13 8.53 -14.55 -5.65
CA ASP A 13 9.40 -14.02 -4.61
C ASP A 13 8.54 -13.83 -3.35
N ARG A 14 8.42 -14.91 -2.58
CA ARG A 14 7.98 -14.88 -1.19
C ARG A 14 9.08 -14.25 -0.34
N ARG A 15 9.54 -13.08 -0.71
CA ARG A 15 10.31 -12.24 0.19
C ARG A 15 9.32 -11.47 1.03
N THR A 16 9.19 -11.91 2.26
CA THR A 16 8.71 -11.10 3.38
C THR A 16 9.58 -9.85 3.43
N GLU A 17 9.15 -8.76 2.77
CA GLU A 17 9.73 -7.45 3.02
C GLU A 17 9.29 -7.05 4.42
N ARG A 18 10.15 -7.36 5.39
CA ARG A 18 10.03 -6.82 6.73
C ARG A 18 10.51 -5.37 6.63
N THR A 19 9.57 -4.47 6.56
CA THR A 19 9.83 -3.06 6.76
C THR A 19 9.86 -2.83 8.24
N ASP A 20 11.01 -2.68 8.74
CA ASP A 20 11.64 -2.11 9.92
C ASP A 20 12.67 -3.10 10.44
N GLY A 21 13.83 -2.59 10.86
CA GLY A 21 14.89 -3.38 11.45
C GLY A 21 14.55 -4.03 12.82
N ALA A 22 13.29 -4.05 13.22
CA ALA A 22 12.76 -4.85 14.30
C ALA A 22 12.05 -6.07 13.68
N GLY A 23 12.73 -7.20 13.62
CA GLY A 23 12.07 -8.46 13.30
C GLY A 23 10.84 -8.63 14.18
N THR A 24 9.71 -9.11 13.61
CA THR A 24 8.52 -9.46 14.40
C THR A 24 9.01 -10.23 15.63
N PRO A 25 8.84 -9.70 16.85
CA PRO A 25 9.25 -10.43 18.03
C PRO A 25 8.48 -11.74 17.98
N ALA A 26 9.18 -12.85 18.04
CA ALA A 26 8.54 -14.16 18.20
C ALA A 26 7.58 -14.00 19.37
N ILE A 27 6.29 -14.28 19.15
CA ILE A 27 5.26 -14.16 20.18
C ILE A 27 5.59 -15.19 21.25
N LEU A 28 6.41 -14.80 22.21
CA LEU A 28 6.77 -15.58 23.39
C LEU A 28 5.82 -15.28 24.56
N GLY A 29 4.63 -14.70 24.27
CA GLY A 29 3.65 -14.30 25.25
C GLY A 29 2.26 -14.86 24.94
N ARG A 30 1.55 -15.19 26.04
CA ARG A 30 0.13 -15.54 25.96
C ARG A 30 -0.65 -14.29 25.53
N LEU A 31 -1.52 -14.42 24.53
CA LEU A 31 -2.45 -13.34 24.15
C LEU A 31 -3.31 -12.94 25.35
N THR A 32 -3.78 -11.70 25.34
CA THR A 32 -4.77 -11.20 26.31
C THR A 32 -6.09 -11.98 26.23
N SER A 33 -6.99 -11.81 27.19
CA SER A 33 -8.28 -12.51 27.20
C SER A 33 -9.19 -12.16 26.02
N ASP A 34 -8.98 -11.00 25.41
CA ASP A 34 -9.68 -10.53 24.21
C ASP A 34 -8.93 -10.85 22.90
N GLY A 35 -7.82 -11.59 22.98
CA GLY A 35 -7.07 -12.10 21.83
C GLY A 35 -5.99 -11.17 21.30
N ARG A 36 -5.75 -10.01 21.93
CA ARG A 36 -4.72 -9.04 21.48
C ARG A 36 -3.31 -9.48 21.87
N HIS A 37 -2.34 -9.00 21.11
CA HIS A 37 -0.93 -9.05 21.53
C HIS A 37 -0.68 -8.05 22.69
N PRO A 38 -0.21 -8.52 23.87
CA PRO A 38 -0.23 -7.71 25.12
C PRO A 38 0.66 -6.47 25.12
N VAL A 39 1.65 -6.41 24.19
CA VAL A 39 2.64 -5.31 24.14
C VAL A 39 2.46 -4.44 22.88
N LEU A 40 2.07 -5.05 21.77
CA LEU A 40 2.06 -4.39 20.46
C LEU A 40 0.70 -3.79 20.11
N VAL A 41 -0.36 -4.18 20.83
CA VAL A 41 -1.74 -3.77 20.53
C VAL A 41 -2.40 -3.25 21.81
N PRO A 42 -2.62 -1.94 21.93
CA PRO A 42 -3.28 -1.34 23.08
C PRO A 42 -4.75 -1.79 23.19
N GLU A 43 -5.37 -1.57 24.35
CA GLU A 43 -6.75 -2.01 24.61
C GLU A 43 -7.78 -1.29 23.72
N ASP A 44 -7.49 -0.05 23.39
CA ASP A 44 -8.31 0.85 22.60
C ASP A 44 -7.91 0.93 21.11
N TRP A 45 -7.26 -0.12 20.60
CA TRP A 45 -6.73 -0.16 19.23
C TRP A 45 -7.79 0.13 18.14
N ASP A 46 -9.05 -0.22 18.37
CA ASP A 46 -10.17 0.00 17.47
C ASP A 46 -10.65 1.47 17.41
N GLN A 47 -10.08 2.34 18.24
CA GLN A 47 -10.24 3.79 18.09
C GLN A 47 -9.30 4.39 17.04
N TYR A 48 -8.24 3.67 16.67
CA TYR A 48 -7.24 4.09 15.68
C TYR A 48 -7.41 3.40 14.32
N LEU A 49 -8.06 2.23 14.32
CA LEU A 49 -8.25 1.42 13.13
C LEU A 49 -9.74 1.12 12.95
N ASP A 50 -10.25 1.26 11.72
CA ASP A 50 -11.65 0.94 11.42
C ASP A 50 -11.94 -0.55 11.65
N ALA A 51 -12.72 -0.87 12.68
CA ALA A 51 -13.09 -2.24 13.01
C ALA A 51 -13.94 -2.95 11.92
N SER A 52 -14.45 -2.23 10.93
CA SER A 52 -15.12 -2.83 9.78
C SER A 52 -14.14 -3.44 8.77
N GLU A 53 -12.88 -2.95 8.75
CA GLU A 53 -11.82 -3.43 7.87
C GLU A 53 -10.79 -4.31 8.60
N TRP A 54 -10.56 -4.02 9.88
CA TRP A 54 -9.53 -4.66 10.68
C TRP A 54 -10.12 -5.67 11.66
N SER A 55 -9.48 -6.82 11.78
CA SER A 55 -9.83 -7.85 12.76
C SER A 55 -8.56 -8.42 13.41
N LEU A 56 -8.67 -8.93 14.65
CA LEU A 56 -7.52 -9.57 15.29
C LEU A 56 -7.16 -10.88 14.61
N GLY A 57 -5.91 -11.00 14.16
CA GLY A 57 -5.32 -12.23 13.66
C GLY A 57 -4.97 -13.23 14.77
N GLY A 58 -4.60 -14.46 14.40
CA GLY A 58 -4.19 -15.48 15.36
C GLY A 58 -2.91 -15.16 16.14
N ASP A 59 -2.14 -14.16 15.67
CA ASP A 59 -0.96 -13.60 16.32
C ASP A 59 -1.29 -12.45 17.27
N GLY A 60 -2.57 -12.07 17.37
CA GLY A 60 -3.07 -10.99 18.21
C GLY A 60 -2.81 -9.58 17.64
N LEU A 61 -2.34 -9.48 16.40
CA LEU A 61 -2.23 -8.21 15.69
C LEU A 61 -3.52 -7.93 14.90
N PRO A 62 -3.98 -6.67 14.82
CA PRO A 62 -4.97 -6.29 13.84
C PRO A 62 -4.47 -6.61 12.42
N PHE A 63 -5.33 -7.25 11.65
CA PHE A 63 -5.04 -7.74 10.32
C PHE A 63 -6.14 -7.33 9.34
N ARG A 64 -5.75 -6.96 8.12
CA ARG A 64 -6.64 -6.82 6.97
C ARG A 64 -5.97 -7.26 5.68
N THR A 65 -6.79 -7.52 4.67
CA THR A 65 -6.34 -7.62 3.28
C THR A 65 -6.58 -6.29 2.58
N ALA A 66 -5.64 -5.85 1.78
CA ALA A 66 -5.72 -4.62 1.00
C ALA A 66 -5.46 -4.87 -0.49
N ALA A 67 -6.06 -4.05 -1.35
CA ALA A 67 -5.75 -4.03 -2.77
C ALA A 67 -5.13 -2.69 -3.15
N ARG A 68 -4.04 -2.73 -3.92
CA ARG A 68 -3.22 -1.60 -4.32
C ARG A 68 -3.11 -1.51 -5.83
N VAL A 69 -2.97 -0.29 -6.36
CA VAL A 69 -2.78 -0.08 -7.79
C VAL A 69 -1.44 0.61 -8.06
N LEU A 70 -0.60 -0.04 -8.86
CA LEU A 70 0.57 0.58 -9.48
C LEU A 70 0.08 1.33 -10.73
N VAL A 71 -0.17 2.63 -10.60
CA VAL A 71 -0.59 3.46 -11.73
C VAL A 71 0.64 4.04 -12.40
N VAL A 72 0.89 3.65 -13.65
CA VAL A 72 2.14 3.95 -14.37
C VAL A 72 1.86 4.55 -15.74
N THR A 73 2.54 5.64 -16.09
CA THR A 73 2.48 6.23 -17.44
C THR A 73 3.50 5.58 -18.39
N ARG A 74 3.39 5.88 -19.69
CA ARG A 74 4.41 5.47 -20.70
C ARG A 74 5.81 6.05 -20.42
N LYS A 75 5.91 7.09 -19.61
CA LYS A 75 7.19 7.69 -19.19
C LYS A 75 7.67 7.15 -17.84
N ALA A 76 7.05 6.07 -17.35
CA ALA A 76 7.29 5.49 -16.05
C ALA A 76 7.00 6.44 -14.85
N ASP A 77 6.21 7.52 -15.06
CA ASP A 77 5.71 8.28 -13.94
C ASP A 77 4.71 7.43 -13.16
N MET A 78 4.78 7.48 -11.84
CA MET A 78 3.88 6.75 -10.94
C MET A 78 3.00 7.71 -10.17
N LEU A 79 1.72 7.34 -9.98
CA LEU A 79 0.81 8.07 -9.09
C LEU A 79 1.01 7.54 -7.67
N LEU A 80 1.35 8.43 -6.75
CA LEU A 80 1.64 8.07 -5.37
C LEU A 80 1.00 9.05 -4.40
N LEU A 81 0.71 8.55 -3.20
CA LEU A 81 0.26 9.32 -2.07
C LEU A 81 1.44 9.58 -1.11
N VAL A 82 1.35 10.66 -0.37
CA VAL A 82 2.18 10.94 0.79
C VAL A 82 1.26 10.98 1.99
N GLY A 83 1.59 10.25 3.02
CA GLY A 83 0.86 10.28 4.28
C GLY A 83 1.79 10.39 5.47
N HIS A 84 1.20 10.58 6.64
CA HIS A 84 1.91 10.65 7.91
C HIS A 84 1.25 9.79 8.99
N ASP A 85 1.99 9.52 10.06
CA ASP A 85 1.47 8.82 11.22
C ASP A 85 0.58 9.76 12.05
N ALA A 86 -0.63 9.34 12.38
CA ALA A 86 -1.59 10.15 13.15
C ALA A 86 -1.07 10.55 14.54
N ALA A 87 -0.14 9.77 15.12
CA ALA A 87 0.48 10.08 16.41
C ALA A 87 1.83 10.80 16.29
N ASP A 88 2.43 10.84 15.09
CA ASP A 88 3.70 11.49 14.79
C ASP A 88 3.67 12.11 13.38
N PRO A 89 3.10 13.30 13.20
CA PRO A 89 2.96 13.93 11.89
C PRO A 89 4.29 14.22 11.16
N ASP A 90 5.42 14.19 11.85
CA ASP A 90 6.75 14.33 11.23
C ASP A 90 7.23 13.02 10.58
N HIS A 91 6.65 11.88 10.98
CA HIS A 91 6.89 10.57 10.37
C HIS A 91 6.02 10.40 9.13
N THR A 92 6.60 10.59 7.95
CA THR A 92 5.89 10.55 6.65
C THR A 92 6.43 9.46 5.74
N TRP A 93 5.56 8.91 4.88
CA TRP A 93 5.94 7.93 3.87
C TRP A 93 5.21 8.14 2.55
N VAL A 94 5.75 7.54 1.49
CA VAL A 94 5.17 7.54 0.14
C VAL A 94 4.65 6.15 -0.17
N PHE A 95 3.44 6.05 -0.73
CA PHE A 95 2.80 4.77 -1.02
C PHE A 95 1.89 4.82 -2.25
N THR A 96 1.49 3.63 -2.73
CA THR A 96 0.61 3.48 -3.89
C THR A 96 -0.86 3.65 -3.51
N PRO A 97 -1.72 4.14 -4.41
CA PRO A 97 -3.17 4.13 -4.22
C PRO A 97 -3.70 2.75 -3.84
N GLY A 98 -4.73 2.73 -3.00
CA GLY A 98 -5.42 1.53 -2.56
C GLY A 98 -5.56 1.41 -1.05
N GLY A 99 -6.48 0.58 -0.61
CA GLY A 99 -6.87 0.43 0.79
C GLY A 99 -7.44 -0.93 1.13
N GLY A 100 -8.14 -0.99 2.27
CA GLY A 100 -8.72 -2.21 2.81
C GLY A 100 -9.84 -2.79 1.95
N LEU A 101 -9.89 -4.11 1.85
CA LEU A 101 -11.01 -4.80 1.22
C LEU A 101 -12.18 -4.92 2.18
N ARG A 102 -13.37 -4.64 1.68
CA ARG A 102 -14.62 -4.89 2.41
C ARG A 102 -14.87 -6.41 2.52
N PRO A 103 -15.61 -6.88 3.52
CA PRO A 103 -15.90 -8.29 3.66
C PRO A 103 -16.52 -8.90 2.39
N GLY A 104 -15.83 -9.89 1.79
CA GLY A 104 -16.27 -10.56 0.57
C GLY A 104 -16.07 -9.77 -0.74
N GLU A 105 -15.43 -8.62 -0.68
CA GLU A 105 -15.10 -7.81 -1.87
C GLU A 105 -14.04 -8.50 -2.73
N ASP A 106 -14.26 -8.51 -4.04
CA ASP A 106 -13.26 -8.95 -5.01
C ASP A 106 -12.06 -7.98 -4.98
N PRO A 107 -10.80 -8.46 -4.87
CA PRO A 107 -9.64 -7.59 -4.75
C PRO A 107 -9.47 -6.60 -5.91
N ARG A 108 -9.84 -6.98 -7.11
CA ARG A 108 -9.75 -6.10 -8.30
C ARG A 108 -10.84 -5.01 -8.25
N ALA A 109 -12.03 -5.36 -7.76
CA ALA A 109 -13.10 -4.39 -7.55
C ALA A 109 -12.71 -3.39 -6.43
N GLY A 110 -12.17 -3.88 -5.33
CA GLY A 110 -11.64 -3.04 -4.26
C GLY A 110 -10.54 -2.09 -4.75
N ALA A 111 -9.61 -2.59 -5.56
CA ALA A 111 -8.54 -1.78 -6.13
C ALA A 111 -9.04 -0.60 -6.99
N VAL A 112 -10.05 -0.81 -7.85
CA VAL A 112 -10.60 0.30 -8.65
C VAL A 112 -11.44 1.26 -7.81
N ARG A 113 -12.16 0.75 -6.79
CA ARG A 113 -12.91 1.59 -5.86
C ARG A 113 -11.98 2.54 -5.11
N GLU A 114 -10.94 2.02 -4.48
CA GLU A 114 -9.94 2.80 -3.75
C GLU A 114 -9.24 3.82 -4.67
N LEU A 115 -8.85 3.40 -5.88
CA LEU A 115 -8.23 4.31 -6.85
C LEU A 115 -9.15 5.49 -7.19
N ALA A 116 -10.44 5.23 -7.40
CA ALA A 116 -11.42 6.28 -7.69
C ALA A 116 -11.63 7.19 -6.47
N GLU A 117 -11.76 6.62 -5.27
CA GLU A 117 -11.95 7.34 -4.00
C GLU A 117 -10.75 8.26 -3.70
N GLU A 118 -9.52 7.75 -3.85
CA GLU A 118 -8.30 8.49 -3.50
C GLU A 118 -7.81 9.47 -4.57
N SER A 119 -8.10 9.24 -5.86
CA SER A 119 -7.49 10.00 -6.96
C SER A 119 -8.46 10.60 -7.98
N GLY A 120 -9.73 10.22 -7.93
CA GLY A 120 -10.70 10.58 -8.97
C GLY A 120 -10.51 9.82 -10.30
N ILE A 121 -9.57 8.86 -10.38
CA ILE A 121 -9.35 8.05 -11.58
C ILE A 121 -10.36 6.91 -11.59
N ASP A 122 -11.34 6.99 -12.47
CA ASP A 122 -12.38 5.97 -12.66
C ASP A 122 -12.03 5.06 -13.85
N VAL A 123 -11.89 3.76 -13.58
CA VAL A 123 -11.56 2.73 -14.57
C VAL A 123 -12.36 1.45 -14.32
N ALA A 124 -12.50 0.63 -15.34
CA ALA A 124 -13.13 -0.68 -15.15
C ALA A 124 -12.15 -1.70 -14.51
N PRO A 125 -12.63 -2.67 -13.72
CA PRO A 125 -11.77 -3.75 -13.20
C PRO A 125 -10.98 -4.49 -14.28
N SER A 126 -11.51 -4.58 -15.52
CA SER A 126 -10.81 -5.18 -16.67
C SER A 126 -9.60 -4.40 -17.15
N ASP A 127 -9.46 -3.12 -16.79
CA ASP A 127 -8.34 -2.28 -17.20
C ASP A 127 -7.10 -2.53 -16.33
N LEU A 128 -7.27 -3.19 -15.20
CA LEU A 128 -6.17 -3.59 -14.33
C LEU A 128 -5.52 -4.88 -14.85
N GLU A 129 -4.19 -4.90 -14.93
CA GLU A 129 -3.40 -6.10 -15.15
C GLU A 129 -3.10 -6.78 -13.80
N GLY A 130 -3.01 -8.10 -13.78
CA GLY A 130 -2.55 -8.83 -12.59
C GLY A 130 -3.59 -9.71 -11.90
N PRO A 131 -3.35 -10.08 -10.63
CA PRO A 131 -2.38 -9.45 -9.69
C PRO A 131 -0.92 -9.60 -10.14
N VAL A 132 -0.12 -8.55 -9.94
CA VAL A 132 1.28 -8.49 -10.36
C VAL A 132 2.26 -8.72 -9.21
N ALA A 133 1.84 -8.47 -7.99
CA ALA A 133 2.62 -8.71 -6.78
C ALA A 133 1.74 -8.96 -5.56
N HIS A 134 2.34 -9.56 -4.54
CA HIS A 134 1.79 -9.69 -3.19
C HIS A 134 2.84 -9.27 -2.17
N ARG A 135 2.42 -8.62 -1.09
CA ARG A 135 3.27 -8.22 0.02
C ARG A 135 2.57 -8.48 1.34
N GLU A 136 3.26 -9.09 2.29
CA GLU A 136 2.88 -9.06 3.69
C GLU A 136 3.64 -7.91 4.36
N ALA A 137 2.92 -6.98 4.98
CA ALA A 137 3.48 -5.85 5.69
C ALA A 137 3.11 -5.91 7.17
N VAL A 138 4.10 -5.72 8.04
CA VAL A 138 3.90 -5.45 9.46
C VAL A 138 4.43 -4.06 9.71
N PHE A 139 3.60 -3.17 10.21
CA PHE A 139 3.93 -1.78 10.42
C PHE A 139 3.23 -1.24 11.66
N ARG A 140 3.70 -0.10 12.15
CA ARG A 140 3.06 0.62 13.23
C ARG A 140 2.30 1.80 12.65
N PHE A 141 1.05 1.96 13.06
CA PHE A 141 0.24 3.13 12.77
C PHE A 141 -0.32 3.67 14.08
N ALA A 142 -0.13 4.95 14.34
CA ALA A 142 -0.32 5.56 15.64
C ALA A 142 0.43 4.77 16.74
N THR A 143 -0.28 4.10 17.62
CA THR A 143 0.31 3.27 18.69
C THR A 143 0.14 1.76 18.47
N VAL A 144 -0.50 1.38 17.37
CA VAL A 144 -0.91 0.00 17.07
C VAL A 144 0.04 -0.64 16.09
N THR A 145 0.61 -1.79 16.43
CA THR A 145 1.28 -2.64 15.44
C THR A 145 0.24 -3.50 14.74
N CYS A 146 0.18 -3.40 13.44
CA CYS A 146 -0.79 -4.11 12.59
C CYS A 146 -0.09 -4.87 11.45
N ARG A 147 -0.84 -5.81 10.86
CA ARG A 147 -0.41 -6.62 9.73
C ARG A 147 -1.39 -6.49 8.58
N GLN A 148 -0.86 -6.41 7.37
CA GLN A 148 -1.67 -6.26 6.16
C GLN A 148 -1.11 -7.14 5.05
N ASP A 149 -2.00 -7.90 4.38
CA ASP A 149 -1.69 -8.59 3.13
C ASP A 149 -2.14 -7.72 1.96
N GLU A 150 -1.20 -7.34 1.11
CA GLU A 150 -1.45 -6.45 -0.01
C GLU A 150 -1.37 -7.18 -1.34
N ILE A 151 -2.39 -6.98 -2.16
CA ILE A 151 -2.50 -7.50 -3.53
C ILE A 151 -2.33 -6.33 -4.49
N PHE A 152 -1.30 -6.37 -5.34
CA PHE A 152 -1.00 -5.29 -6.27
C PHE A 152 -1.51 -5.60 -7.67
N PHE A 153 -2.20 -4.62 -8.26
CA PHE A 153 -2.59 -4.58 -9.66
C PHE A 153 -1.83 -3.47 -10.37
N LEU A 154 -1.75 -3.56 -11.70
CA LEU A 154 -1.07 -2.57 -12.54
C LEU A 154 -2.07 -1.90 -13.47
N LEU A 155 -2.07 -0.57 -13.48
CA LEU A 155 -2.81 0.27 -14.42
C LEU A 155 -1.82 1.05 -15.29
N ARG A 156 -1.88 0.86 -16.60
CA ARG A 156 -1.06 1.62 -17.55
C ARG A 156 -1.85 2.75 -18.18
N LEU A 157 -1.37 3.97 -17.99
CA LEU A 157 -1.95 5.15 -18.61
C LEU A 157 -1.03 5.73 -19.70
N PRO A 158 -1.56 6.39 -20.72
CA PRO A 158 -0.75 6.99 -21.78
C PRO A 158 0.11 8.15 -21.29
N ALA A 159 -0.37 8.91 -20.31
CA ALA A 159 0.28 10.08 -19.72
C ALA A 159 -0.33 10.39 -18.35
N ARG A 160 0.27 11.32 -17.61
CA ARG A 160 -0.27 11.88 -16.38
C ARG A 160 -1.65 12.49 -16.66
N GLY A 161 -2.63 12.14 -15.85
CA GLY A 161 -3.97 12.73 -15.85
C GLY A 161 -4.16 13.69 -14.68
N PRO A 162 -5.30 14.42 -14.66
CA PRO A 162 -5.70 15.14 -13.47
C PRO A 162 -5.96 14.16 -12.33
N VAL A 163 -5.75 14.62 -11.11
CA VAL A 163 -6.09 13.91 -9.87
C VAL A 163 -6.81 14.87 -8.96
N ASP A 164 -7.79 14.39 -8.21
CA ASP A 164 -8.51 15.18 -7.24
C ASP A 164 -8.62 14.46 -5.89
N ARG A 165 -9.15 15.13 -4.90
CA ARG A 165 -9.33 14.67 -3.53
C ARG A 165 -10.77 14.85 -3.05
N GLU A 166 -11.70 15.03 -3.97
CA GLU A 166 -13.09 15.38 -3.63
C GLU A 166 -13.75 14.28 -2.82
N SER A 167 -13.41 13.02 -3.12
CA SER A 167 -13.97 11.81 -2.49
C SER A 167 -13.26 11.36 -1.22
N TRP A 168 -12.21 12.05 -0.77
CA TRP A 168 -11.49 11.68 0.44
C TRP A 168 -12.40 11.72 1.66
N THR A 169 -12.33 10.66 2.47
CA THR A 169 -12.96 10.58 3.78
C THR A 169 -12.32 11.57 4.76
N ASP A 170 -12.96 11.81 5.90
CA ASP A 170 -12.38 12.67 6.94
C ASP A 170 -11.05 12.10 7.46
N LEU A 171 -10.95 10.77 7.64
CA LEU A 171 -9.72 10.11 8.06
C LEU A 171 -8.59 10.27 7.03
N GLU A 172 -8.88 10.10 5.74
CA GLU A 172 -7.87 10.32 4.69
C GLU A 172 -7.41 11.78 4.64
N ARG A 173 -8.31 12.74 4.83
CA ARG A 173 -7.96 14.17 4.93
C ARG A 173 -7.02 14.46 6.10
N ASP A 174 -7.12 13.68 7.18
CA ASP A 174 -6.33 13.87 8.39
C ASP A 174 -4.94 13.23 8.28
N VAL A 175 -4.77 12.13 7.51
CA VAL A 175 -3.51 11.35 7.48
C VAL A 175 -2.83 11.31 6.11
N VAL A 176 -3.49 11.76 5.02
CA VAL A 176 -2.91 11.83 3.69
C VAL A 176 -2.64 13.27 3.29
N ASP A 177 -1.38 13.62 3.14
CA ASP A 177 -0.93 14.98 2.83
C ASP A 177 -1.13 15.35 1.37
N SER A 178 -0.83 14.42 0.47
CA SER A 178 -0.89 14.68 -0.97
C SER A 178 -1.04 13.42 -1.81
N ILE A 179 -1.58 13.61 -3.02
CA ILE A 179 -1.50 12.68 -4.13
C ILE A 179 -0.87 13.39 -5.33
N ALA A 180 0.11 12.78 -5.96
CA ALA A 180 0.86 13.39 -7.05
C ALA A 180 1.51 12.36 -7.98
N TRP A 181 1.85 12.81 -9.18
CA TRP A 181 2.67 12.07 -10.12
C TRP A 181 4.15 12.26 -9.81
N TRP A 182 4.86 11.14 -9.61
CA TRP A 182 6.29 11.07 -9.33
C TRP A 182 7.01 10.50 -10.54
N SER A 183 8.04 11.19 -11.02
CA SER A 183 8.93 10.63 -12.03
C SER A 183 9.91 9.63 -11.41
N PRO A 184 10.54 8.73 -12.21
CA PRO A 184 11.62 7.86 -11.71
C PRO A 184 12.75 8.65 -11.03
N HIS A 185 13.04 9.87 -11.53
CA HIS A 185 14.01 10.76 -10.90
C HIS A 185 13.57 11.23 -9.51
N ASP A 186 12.30 11.65 -9.35
CA ASP A 186 11.78 12.12 -8.06
C ASP A 186 11.82 11.00 -7.02
N LEU A 187 11.45 9.77 -7.42
CA LEU A 187 11.51 8.58 -6.56
C LEU A 187 12.93 8.26 -6.11
N ARG A 188 13.90 8.35 -7.01
CA ARG A 188 15.30 8.13 -6.68
C ARG A 188 15.82 9.19 -5.70
N VAL A 189 15.55 10.46 -5.95
CA VAL A 189 15.96 11.56 -5.05
C VAL A 189 15.32 11.40 -3.67
N ALA A 190 14.05 11.03 -3.60
CA ALA A 190 13.36 10.77 -2.33
C ALA A 190 14.02 9.60 -1.58
N GLN A 191 14.32 8.49 -2.25
CA GLN A 191 15.00 7.34 -1.65
C GLN A 191 16.40 7.70 -1.15
N GLU A 192 17.19 8.43 -1.94
CA GLU A 192 18.53 8.91 -1.56
C GLU A 192 18.50 9.87 -0.36
N SER A 193 17.42 10.64 -0.20
CA SER A 193 17.21 11.51 0.97
C SER A 193 16.74 10.76 2.23
N GLY A 194 16.55 9.42 2.14
CA GLY A 194 16.08 8.60 3.25
C GLY A 194 14.57 8.62 3.45
N ARG A 195 13.79 9.11 2.48
CA ARG A 195 12.33 9.09 2.57
C ARG A 195 11.80 7.67 2.48
N GLU A 196 10.88 7.31 3.35
CA GLU A 196 10.22 6.00 3.32
C GLU A 196 9.29 5.90 2.12
N ILE A 197 9.44 4.82 1.33
CA ILE A 197 8.66 4.56 0.11
C ILE A 197 8.18 3.12 0.14
N TYR A 198 6.90 2.90 -0.03
CA TYR A 198 6.28 1.58 0.02
C TYR A 198 5.46 1.25 -1.23
N PRO A 199 5.65 0.05 -1.82
CA PRO A 199 6.71 -0.93 -1.53
C PRO A 199 8.13 -0.36 -1.75
N VAL A 200 9.10 -0.84 -0.99
CA VAL A 200 10.51 -0.37 -1.04
C VAL A 200 11.11 -0.47 -2.45
N ARG A 201 10.62 -1.38 -3.29
CA ARG A 201 11.07 -1.55 -4.69
C ARG A 201 10.48 -0.54 -5.67
N LEU A 202 9.57 0.35 -5.28
CA LEU A 202 8.96 1.30 -6.23
C LEU A 202 9.99 2.13 -7.02
N PRO A 203 11.06 2.69 -6.42
CA PRO A 203 12.05 3.46 -7.18
C PRO A 203 12.75 2.60 -8.26
N ALA A 204 13.18 1.39 -7.89
CA ALA A 204 13.82 0.47 -8.83
C ALA A 204 12.86 0.03 -9.95
N LEU A 205 11.60 -0.25 -9.63
CA LEU A 205 10.58 -0.58 -10.61
C LEU A 205 10.33 0.56 -11.60
N ALA A 206 10.29 1.82 -11.11
CA ALA A 206 10.13 2.99 -11.97
C ALA A 206 11.30 3.13 -12.95
N GLU A 207 12.54 2.89 -12.50
CA GLU A 207 13.74 2.91 -13.36
C GLU A 207 13.73 1.76 -14.39
N GLU A 208 13.36 0.55 -13.99
CA GLU A 208 13.21 -0.61 -14.90
C GLU A 208 12.19 -0.32 -16.01
N LEU A 209 11.04 0.27 -15.65
CA LEU A 209 9.99 0.64 -16.61
C LEU A 209 10.39 1.82 -17.51
N ALA A 210 11.27 2.71 -17.05
CA ALA A 210 11.76 3.82 -17.85
C ALA A 210 12.84 3.38 -18.86
N ALA A 211 13.54 2.28 -18.59
CA ALA A 211 14.61 1.74 -19.44
C ALA A 211 14.11 0.82 -20.58
N GLY A 212 12.87 0.32 -20.51
CA GLY A 212 12.26 -0.60 -21.47
C GLY A 212 11.35 0.08 -22.45
#